data_da4640bb8ddfab553e9eca5c00259847
#
_entry.id   da4640bb8ddfab553e9eca5c00259847
#
_cell.length_a   1.000
_cell.length_b   1.000
_cell.length_c   1.000
_cell.angle_alpha   90.00
_cell.angle_beta   90.00
_cell.angle_gamma   90.00
#
_symmetry.space_group_name_H-M   'P 1'
#
loop_
_entity.id
_entity.type
_entity.pdbx_description
1 polymer ?
#
loop_
_entity_poly.entity_id
_entity_poly.type
_entity_poly.pdbx_seq_one_letter_code
_entity_poly.pdbx_strand_id
1 'polypeptide(L)'
;MPEGDAIHRIAHTFSSLFEGTQVQASSPQGRFASSAQLIDGHVVVAVRAVGKHMFVAFAAPGLATSVIEQAREAEAEYAAHLNSAEAVAALPFTGSSPVWGGSTFPCEESLQWLHIHLGLYGSWRFDADERTQDVPASIGAPRTNWVATKGHRHAALKWASYSEDSLYIEDNLAAGEAQGSAGQWQAPEPVGQVRLRILSEGAVADVTGPNRCELISDEQRLIAESKLGCDPLQPGASKDPAMRERFIELVRARKRPVGELIMDQSIAAGVGNIYRAEALFLAGISPMRAGNRLSKARVGRLWDVICELMTRGLEIGRIDTIRPEDQPEPIPEGDEELGRWYIYHRSGRPCIKCGTTISEKLMQNRRLFWCSNCQN
;
A
#
# COMPACT_ATOMS: atom_id res chain seq x y z
N MET A 1 -1.09 -3.59 -10.41
CA MET A 1 -0.84 -4.40 -9.20
C MET A 1 -0.69 -3.46 -8.03
N PRO A 2 -1.43 -3.65 -6.94
CA PRO A 2 -1.26 -2.81 -5.75
C PRO A 2 0.18 -2.89 -5.24
N GLU A 3 0.81 -1.74 -5.00
CA GLU A 3 2.12 -1.63 -4.34
C GLU A 3 1.93 -1.16 -2.89
N GLY A 4 2.99 -0.92 -2.15
CA GLY A 4 2.91 -0.59 -0.72
C GLY A 4 2.04 0.64 -0.42
N ASP A 5 2.14 1.69 -1.25
CA ASP A 5 1.32 2.90 -1.14
C ASP A 5 -0.19 2.62 -1.14
N ALA A 6 -0.64 1.72 -2.03
CA ALA A 6 -2.04 1.32 -2.09
C ALA A 6 -2.49 0.58 -0.81
N ILE A 7 -1.62 -0.27 -0.23
CA ILE A 7 -1.94 -1.01 0.99
C ILE A 7 -1.98 -0.08 2.20
N HIS A 8 -1.03 0.85 2.31
CA HIS A 8 -1.03 1.86 3.37
C HIS A 8 -2.27 2.77 3.27
N ARG A 9 -2.68 3.15 2.04
CA ARG A 9 -3.91 3.91 1.84
C ARG A 9 -5.17 3.14 2.23
N ILE A 10 -5.24 1.85 1.90
CA ILE A 10 -6.32 0.97 2.35
C ILE A 10 -6.38 0.90 3.87
N ALA A 11 -5.23 0.69 4.52
CA ALA A 11 -5.16 0.62 5.97
C ALA A 11 -5.61 1.92 6.62
N HIS A 12 -5.18 3.08 6.09
CA HIS A 12 -5.61 4.39 6.56
C HIS A 12 -7.13 4.60 6.39
N THR A 13 -7.68 4.31 5.21
CA THR A 13 -9.13 4.38 4.97
C THR A 13 -9.90 3.44 5.90
N PHE A 14 -9.43 2.22 6.07
CA PHE A 14 -10.06 1.23 6.94
C PHE A 14 -10.03 1.68 8.41
N SER A 15 -8.89 2.19 8.89
CA SER A 15 -8.73 2.74 10.25
C SER A 15 -9.71 3.89 10.47
N SER A 16 -9.79 4.86 9.56
CA SER A 16 -10.68 6.01 9.69
C SER A 16 -12.17 5.64 9.74
N LEU A 17 -12.56 4.53 9.11
CA LEU A 17 -13.95 4.08 9.06
C LEU A 17 -14.34 3.15 10.22
N PHE A 18 -13.42 2.33 10.73
CA PHE A 18 -13.78 1.23 11.59
C PHE A 18 -13.04 1.19 12.93
N GLU A 19 -11.90 1.85 13.10
CA GLU A 19 -11.15 1.79 14.35
C GLU A 19 -11.96 2.38 15.50
N GLY A 20 -12.03 1.63 16.59
CA GLY A 20 -12.86 1.95 17.75
C GLY A 20 -14.35 1.59 17.59
N THR A 21 -14.76 1.02 16.44
CA THR A 21 -16.16 0.66 16.19
C THR A 21 -16.41 -0.84 16.28
N GLN A 22 -17.57 -1.23 16.78
CA GLN A 22 -18.07 -2.59 16.71
C GLN A 22 -18.57 -2.88 15.30
N VAL A 23 -18.16 -4.02 14.73
CA VAL A 23 -18.46 -4.37 13.35
C VAL A 23 -19.19 -5.70 13.22
N GLN A 24 -19.98 -5.82 12.16
CA GLN A 24 -20.50 -7.08 11.68
C GLN A 24 -19.57 -7.61 10.59
N ALA A 25 -19.25 -8.91 10.65
CA ALA A 25 -18.36 -9.55 9.69
C ALA A 25 -19.08 -10.71 9.00
N SER A 26 -19.00 -10.74 7.66
CA SER A 26 -19.61 -11.80 6.87
C SER A 26 -18.75 -12.17 5.67
N SER A 27 -19.01 -13.35 5.10
CA SER A 27 -18.34 -13.81 3.88
C SER A 27 -19.38 -14.15 2.82
N PRO A 28 -19.83 -13.19 2.00
CA PRO A 28 -20.83 -13.41 0.95
C PRO A 28 -20.44 -14.54 -0.02
N GLN A 29 -19.16 -14.72 -0.30
CA GLN A 29 -18.62 -15.82 -1.12
C GLN A 29 -18.57 -17.17 -0.38
N GLY A 30 -18.63 -17.18 0.97
CA GLY A 30 -18.59 -18.35 1.82
C GLY A 30 -17.19 -18.87 2.19
N ARG A 31 -16.13 -18.55 1.43
CA ARG A 31 -14.78 -19.11 1.68
C ARG A 31 -14.09 -18.63 2.96
N PHE A 32 -14.60 -17.61 3.60
CA PHE A 32 -14.10 -17.05 4.85
C PHE A 32 -15.17 -17.11 5.97
N ALA A 33 -16.28 -17.83 5.77
CA ALA A 33 -17.45 -17.78 6.65
C ALA A 33 -17.13 -18.16 8.11
N SER A 34 -16.40 -19.24 8.36
CA SER A 34 -16.01 -19.66 9.71
C SER A 34 -15.12 -18.64 10.42
N SER A 35 -14.18 -18.03 9.70
CA SER A 35 -13.33 -16.99 10.26
C SER A 35 -14.10 -15.68 10.49
N ALA A 36 -15.02 -15.32 9.58
CA ALA A 36 -15.87 -14.12 9.75
C ALA A 36 -16.70 -14.22 11.04
N GLN A 37 -17.24 -15.40 11.37
CA GLN A 37 -17.99 -15.62 12.61
C GLN A 37 -17.15 -15.37 13.87
N LEU A 38 -15.84 -15.58 13.83
CA LEU A 38 -14.96 -15.37 14.99
C LEU A 38 -14.71 -13.89 15.29
N ILE A 39 -14.92 -13.01 14.31
CA ILE A 39 -14.73 -11.56 14.45
C ILE A 39 -16.04 -10.77 14.34
N ASP A 40 -17.15 -11.45 14.09
CA ASP A 40 -18.48 -10.85 14.06
C ASP A 40 -18.84 -10.29 15.45
N GLY A 41 -19.31 -9.06 15.51
CA GLY A 41 -19.62 -8.37 16.76
C GLY A 41 -18.40 -7.90 17.56
N HIS A 42 -17.17 -8.04 17.04
CA HIS A 42 -15.95 -7.52 17.66
C HIS A 42 -15.71 -6.04 17.32
N VAL A 43 -14.85 -5.40 18.10
CA VAL A 43 -14.38 -4.02 17.86
C VAL A 43 -13.06 -4.06 17.12
N VAL A 44 -12.92 -3.24 16.09
CA VAL A 44 -11.61 -3.00 15.43
C VAL A 44 -10.76 -2.12 16.36
N VAL A 45 -9.64 -2.66 16.83
CA VAL A 45 -8.80 -1.99 17.82
C VAL A 45 -7.45 -1.49 17.27
N ALA A 46 -7.02 -2.01 16.13
CA ALA A 46 -5.83 -1.51 15.43
C ALA A 46 -5.86 -1.92 13.97
N VAL A 47 -5.29 -1.06 13.11
CA VAL A 47 -5.11 -1.32 11.68
C VAL A 47 -3.67 -0.97 11.29
N ARG A 48 -3.00 -1.89 10.58
CA ARG A 48 -1.60 -1.72 10.18
C ARG A 48 -1.37 -2.11 8.73
N ALA A 49 -0.46 -1.41 8.09
CA ALA A 49 0.16 -1.83 6.85
C ALA A 49 1.67 -2.02 7.06
N VAL A 50 2.21 -3.10 6.52
CA VAL A 50 3.67 -3.32 6.43
C VAL A 50 3.95 -3.86 5.04
N GLY A 51 4.61 -3.07 4.22
CA GLY A 51 4.87 -3.39 2.83
C GLY A 51 3.58 -3.62 2.04
N LYS A 52 3.32 -4.86 1.62
CA LYS A 52 2.12 -5.24 0.87
C LYS A 52 1.12 -6.04 1.70
N HIS A 53 1.29 -6.03 3.00
CA HIS A 53 0.45 -6.73 3.97
C HIS A 53 -0.35 -5.74 4.79
N MET A 54 -1.62 -6.06 5.03
CA MET A 54 -2.50 -5.34 5.94
C MET A 54 -2.89 -6.27 7.08
N PHE A 55 -2.85 -5.76 8.29
CA PHE A 55 -3.24 -6.46 9.51
C PHE A 55 -4.29 -5.63 10.24
N VAL A 56 -5.39 -6.27 10.66
CA VAL A 56 -6.46 -5.64 11.44
C VAL A 56 -6.68 -6.45 12.70
N ALA A 57 -6.59 -5.81 13.85
CA ALA A 57 -6.86 -6.43 15.14
C ALA A 57 -8.31 -6.23 15.54
N PHE A 58 -8.91 -7.32 16.01
CA PHE A 58 -10.26 -7.35 16.55
C PHE A 58 -10.22 -7.82 18.01
N ALA A 59 -10.93 -7.10 18.89
CA ALA A 59 -11.10 -7.45 20.29
C ALA A 59 -12.59 -7.62 20.64
N ALA A 60 -12.88 -8.48 21.61
CA ALA A 60 -14.22 -8.53 22.19
C ALA A 60 -14.59 -7.16 22.81
N PRO A 61 -15.86 -6.72 22.76
CA PRO A 61 -16.24 -5.36 23.18
C PRO A 61 -15.78 -4.98 24.59
N GLY A 62 -15.78 -5.93 25.54
CA GLY A 62 -15.35 -5.67 26.91
C GLY A 62 -13.85 -5.40 27.10
N LEU A 63 -13.01 -5.69 26.10
CA LEU A 63 -11.55 -5.51 26.13
C LEU A 63 -11.09 -4.37 25.23
N ALA A 64 -11.95 -3.91 24.34
CA ALA A 64 -11.56 -2.98 23.27
C ALA A 64 -10.99 -1.65 23.79
N THR A 65 -11.60 -1.05 24.82
CA THR A 65 -11.17 0.25 25.36
C THR A 65 -9.75 0.19 25.90
N SER A 66 -9.42 -0.81 26.72
CA SER A 66 -8.07 -0.93 27.30
C SER A 66 -7.02 -1.19 26.24
N VAL A 67 -7.33 -1.97 25.20
CA VAL A 67 -6.41 -2.25 24.09
C VAL A 67 -6.15 -1.00 23.26
N ILE A 68 -7.18 -0.20 22.96
CA ILE A 68 -7.03 1.05 22.20
C ILE A 68 -6.20 2.08 22.98
N GLU A 69 -6.43 2.21 24.30
CA GLU A 69 -5.66 3.13 25.16
C GLU A 69 -4.17 2.74 25.16
N GLN A 70 -3.85 1.48 25.36
CA GLN A 70 -2.47 0.98 25.34
C GLN A 70 -1.81 1.14 23.97
N ALA A 71 -2.56 0.93 22.89
CA ALA A 71 -2.10 1.17 21.55
C ALA A 71 -1.69 2.63 21.33
N ARG A 72 -2.53 3.58 21.76
CA ARG A 72 -2.27 5.02 21.65
C ARG A 72 -1.08 5.47 22.50
N GLU A 73 -0.92 4.92 23.70
CA GLU A 73 0.23 5.20 24.55
C GLU A 73 1.54 4.76 23.88
N ALA A 74 1.57 3.54 23.34
CA ALA A 74 2.74 3.04 22.62
C ALA A 74 3.07 3.86 21.36
N GLU A 75 2.07 4.34 20.63
CA GLU A 75 2.27 5.24 19.48
C GLU A 75 2.84 6.60 19.91
N ALA A 76 2.33 7.16 21.01
CA ALA A 76 2.80 8.43 21.54
C ALA A 76 4.26 8.33 22.03
N GLU A 77 4.62 7.24 22.71
CA GLU A 77 6.01 6.97 23.11
C GLU A 77 6.94 6.86 21.91
N TYR A 78 6.51 6.15 20.87
CA TYR A 78 7.31 6.04 19.64
C TYR A 78 7.47 7.38 18.93
N ALA A 79 6.41 8.15 18.77
CA ALA A 79 6.48 9.49 18.18
C ALA A 79 7.43 10.42 18.96
N ALA A 80 7.43 10.32 20.28
CA ALA A 80 8.38 11.04 21.13
C ALA A 80 9.84 10.59 20.88
N HIS A 81 10.06 9.29 20.71
CA HIS A 81 11.38 8.72 20.37
C HIS A 81 11.88 9.20 19.00
N LEU A 82 11.04 9.23 17.97
CA LEU A 82 11.41 9.73 16.64
C LEU A 82 11.84 11.22 16.64
N ASN A 83 11.35 12.00 17.58
CA ASN A 83 11.70 13.41 17.72
C ASN A 83 12.99 13.65 18.50
N SER A 84 13.61 12.62 19.10
CA SER A 84 14.85 12.67 19.86
C SER A 84 15.97 11.99 19.07
N ALA A 85 16.98 12.76 18.64
CA ALA A 85 18.09 12.25 17.83
C ALA A 85 18.94 11.17 18.54
N GLU A 86 18.98 11.18 19.89
CA GLU A 86 19.71 10.18 20.69
C GLU A 86 18.93 8.87 20.82
N ALA A 87 17.60 8.93 20.84
CA ALA A 87 16.75 7.75 20.99
C ALA A 87 16.61 6.95 19.70
N VAL A 88 16.62 7.60 18.53
CA VAL A 88 16.58 6.91 17.22
C VAL A 88 17.79 5.98 17.03
N ALA A 89 18.96 6.35 17.54
CA ALA A 89 20.17 5.54 17.49
C ALA A 89 20.13 4.30 18.40
N ALA A 90 19.26 4.28 19.40
CA ALA A 90 19.15 3.23 20.42
C ALA A 90 18.04 2.20 20.16
N LEU A 91 17.19 2.44 19.16
CA LEU A 91 16.08 1.52 18.87
C LEU A 91 16.61 0.19 18.30
N PRO A 92 16.25 -0.95 18.90
CA PRO A 92 16.58 -2.23 18.31
C PRO A 92 15.85 -2.38 16.98
N PHE A 93 16.60 -2.58 15.90
CA PHE A 93 16.01 -2.85 14.60
C PHE A 93 15.39 -4.27 14.61
N THR A 94 14.07 -4.35 14.77
CA THR A 94 13.33 -5.62 14.75
C THR A 94 12.62 -5.88 13.42
N GLY A 95 12.82 -5.04 12.39
CA GLY A 95 12.18 -5.21 11.05
C GLY A 95 10.72 -4.80 10.99
N SER A 96 10.10 -4.55 12.13
CA SER A 96 8.74 -4.08 12.32
C SER A 96 8.77 -2.67 12.92
N SER A 97 7.69 -1.90 12.78
CA SER A 97 7.56 -0.61 13.47
C SER A 97 7.84 -0.81 14.96
N PRO A 98 8.70 0.00 15.59
CA PRO A 98 8.98 -0.09 17.02
C PRO A 98 7.72 0.06 17.90
N VAL A 99 6.70 0.78 17.42
CA VAL A 99 5.41 0.89 18.13
C VAL A 99 4.76 -0.47 18.34
N TRP A 100 4.97 -1.37 17.38
CA TRP A 100 4.37 -2.70 17.41
C TRP A 100 5.40 -3.82 17.23
N GLY A 101 6.66 -3.48 17.00
CA GLY A 101 7.76 -4.40 16.79
C GLY A 101 8.36 -4.90 18.07
N GLY A 102 7.96 -6.07 18.51
CA GLY A 102 8.54 -6.75 19.68
C GLY A 102 7.79 -6.55 21.00
N SER A 103 6.81 -5.66 21.09
CA SER A 103 5.87 -5.71 22.20
C SER A 103 4.66 -6.55 21.80
N THR A 104 4.47 -7.65 22.48
CA THR A 104 3.20 -8.36 22.56
C THR A 104 2.14 -7.39 23.08
N PHE A 105 0.96 -7.38 22.46
CA PHE A 105 -0.17 -6.70 23.09
C PHE A 105 -0.34 -7.29 24.50
N PRO A 106 -0.57 -6.48 25.53
CA PRO A 106 -0.67 -6.97 26.91
C PRO A 106 -1.80 -7.96 27.15
N CYS A 107 -2.61 -8.22 26.14
CA CYS A 107 -3.77 -9.12 26.18
C CYS A 107 -3.70 -10.16 25.05
N GLU A 108 -2.63 -10.97 25.03
CA GLU A 108 -2.29 -11.93 23.97
C GLU A 108 -3.41 -12.94 23.64
N GLU A 109 -4.22 -13.36 24.61
CA GLU A 109 -5.18 -14.45 24.45
C GLU A 109 -6.50 -14.04 23.79
N SER A 110 -6.74 -12.75 23.50
CA SER A 110 -8.06 -12.26 23.11
C SER A 110 -8.13 -11.52 21.77
N LEU A 111 -7.01 -11.23 21.11
CA LEU A 111 -6.99 -10.54 19.83
C LEU A 111 -7.00 -11.52 18.65
N GLN A 112 -7.90 -11.27 17.70
CA GLN A 112 -7.89 -11.90 16.39
C GLN A 112 -7.30 -10.95 15.36
N TRP A 113 -6.26 -11.38 14.66
CA TRP A 113 -5.64 -10.58 13.62
C TRP A 113 -6.08 -11.05 12.24
N LEU A 114 -6.77 -10.20 11.50
CA LEU A 114 -7.02 -10.41 10.08
C LEU A 114 -5.79 -10.03 9.28
N HIS A 115 -5.24 -10.98 8.54
CA HIS A 115 -4.11 -10.77 7.64
C HIS A 115 -4.56 -10.78 6.19
N ILE A 116 -4.38 -9.66 5.50
CA ILE A 116 -4.73 -9.47 4.09
C ILE A 116 -3.47 -9.23 3.26
N HIS A 117 -3.37 -9.94 2.11
CA HIS A 117 -2.46 -9.64 1.03
C HIS A 117 -3.23 -9.66 -0.28
N LEU A 118 -3.32 -8.53 -0.97
CA LEU A 118 -4.16 -8.41 -2.16
C LEU A 118 -3.65 -9.21 -3.35
N GLY A 119 -2.33 -9.39 -3.49
CA GLY A 119 -1.74 -10.02 -4.67
C GLY A 119 -1.89 -9.14 -5.91
N LEU A 120 -2.16 -9.77 -7.06
CA LEU A 120 -2.28 -9.07 -8.35
C LEU A 120 -3.69 -8.50 -8.59
N TYR A 121 -4.72 -9.18 -8.10
CA TYR A 121 -6.11 -8.95 -8.49
C TYR A 121 -7.03 -8.55 -7.34
N GLY A 122 -6.49 -8.52 -6.12
CA GLY A 122 -7.26 -8.15 -4.94
C GLY A 122 -7.56 -6.65 -4.89
N SER A 123 -8.75 -6.32 -4.38
CA SER A 123 -9.16 -4.94 -4.17
C SER A 123 -10.11 -4.83 -2.97
N TRP A 124 -10.09 -3.68 -2.31
CA TRP A 124 -11.09 -3.24 -1.37
C TRP A 124 -12.05 -2.26 -2.03
N ARG A 125 -13.32 -2.35 -1.66
CA ARG A 125 -14.35 -1.36 -1.96
C ARG A 125 -14.86 -0.83 -0.65
N PHE A 126 -15.07 0.49 -0.61
CA PHE A 126 -15.60 1.17 0.55
C PHE A 126 -16.84 1.95 0.16
N ASP A 127 -17.77 2.05 1.08
CA ASP A 127 -18.92 2.95 1.02
C ASP A 127 -19.23 3.41 2.44
N ALA A 128 -19.63 4.66 2.61
CA ALA A 128 -19.94 5.23 3.90
C ALA A 128 -21.05 6.28 3.78
N ASP A 129 -21.62 6.66 4.91
CA ASP A 129 -22.63 7.68 4.96
C ASP A 129 -22.10 9.07 4.55
N GLU A 130 -23.00 10.00 4.22
CA GLU A 130 -22.65 11.33 3.71
C GLU A 130 -21.87 12.20 4.74
N ARG A 131 -21.83 11.81 6.01
CA ARG A 131 -21.08 12.50 7.06
C ARG A 131 -19.59 12.17 7.03
N THR A 132 -19.23 11.08 6.34
CA THR A 132 -17.83 10.64 6.18
C THR A 132 -17.29 11.21 4.87
N GLN A 133 -16.45 12.22 4.96
CA GLN A 133 -15.86 12.88 3.79
C GLN A 133 -14.71 12.04 3.19
N ASP A 134 -14.56 12.09 1.86
CA ASP A 134 -13.39 11.61 1.09
C ASP A 134 -13.06 10.12 1.18
N VAL A 135 -14.05 9.24 1.25
CA VAL A 135 -13.84 7.79 1.19
C VAL A 135 -13.67 7.35 -0.26
N PRO A 136 -12.50 6.80 -0.64
CA PRO A 136 -12.31 6.29 -1.99
C PRO A 136 -13.20 5.07 -2.23
N ALA A 137 -13.97 5.06 -3.30
CA ALA A 137 -14.90 3.97 -3.62
C ALA A 137 -14.20 2.62 -3.83
N SER A 138 -12.92 2.61 -4.26
CA SER A 138 -12.14 1.39 -4.43
C SER A 138 -10.63 1.66 -4.40
N ILE A 139 -9.88 0.75 -3.76
CA ILE A 139 -8.42 0.76 -3.77
C ILE A 139 -7.94 -0.67 -4.06
N GLY A 140 -6.96 -0.81 -4.97
CA GLY A 140 -6.41 -2.11 -5.36
C GLY A 140 -6.43 -2.32 -6.87
N ALA A 141 -6.49 -3.59 -7.30
CA ALA A 141 -6.54 -3.92 -8.72
C ALA A 141 -7.91 -3.53 -9.32
N PRO A 142 -7.93 -2.86 -10.49
CA PRO A 142 -9.18 -2.60 -11.20
C PRO A 142 -9.84 -3.91 -11.64
N ARG A 143 -11.16 -3.97 -11.60
CA ARG A 143 -11.92 -5.13 -12.08
C ARG A 143 -12.19 -5.00 -13.57
N THR A 144 -11.88 -6.02 -14.33
CA THR A 144 -12.06 -6.09 -15.78
C THR A 144 -13.52 -6.21 -16.26
N ASN A 145 -14.49 -6.51 -15.37
CA ASN A 145 -15.88 -6.83 -15.76
C ASN A 145 -16.93 -6.13 -14.89
N TRP A 146 -16.71 -4.90 -14.49
CA TRP A 146 -17.73 -4.20 -13.72
C TRP A 146 -18.66 -3.39 -14.63
N VAL A 147 -19.90 -3.87 -14.79
CA VAL A 147 -20.99 -3.10 -15.38
C VAL A 147 -21.68 -2.33 -14.25
N ALA A 148 -21.67 -1.00 -14.33
CA ALA A 148 -22.40 -0.17 -13.39
C ALA A 148 -23.89 -0.51 -13.44
N THR A 149 -24.44 -1.08 -12.40
CA THR A 149 -25.88 -1.21 -12.25
C THR A 149 -26.48 0.18 -12.01
N LYS A 150 -27.45 0.55 -12.86
CA LYS A 150 -28.20 1.80 -12.73
C LYS A 150 -28.83 1.87 -11.34
N GLY A 151 -28.41 2.84 -10.51
CA GLY A 151 -29.08 3.11 -9.23
C GLY A 151 -28.20 3.59 -8.09
N HIS A 152 -26.86 3.49 -8.16
CA HIS A 152 -26.00 3.97 -7.10
C HIS A 152 -25.50 5.38 -7.40
N ARG A 153 -25.78 6.32 -6.49
CA ARG A 153 -25.54 7.77 -6.61
C ARG A 153 -24.07 8.18 -6.49
N HIS A 154 -23.14 7.25 -6.33
CA HIS A 154 -21.71 7.56 -6.34
C HIS A 154 -21.14 7.33 -7.73
N ALA A 155 -20.43 8.33 -8.25
CA ALA A 155 -19.87 8.34 -9.59
C ALA A 155 -19.17 7.01 -9.88
N ALA A 156 -19.81 6.18 -10.70
CA ALA A 156 -19.21 4.97 -11.20
C ALA A 156 -18.05 5.38 -12.09
N LEU A 157 -16.83 5.26 -11.59
CA LEU A 157 -15.65 5.31 -12.44
C LEU A 157 -15.82 4.24 -13.51
N LYS A 158 -16.05 4.66 -14.75
CA LYS A 158 -16.02 3.77 -15.91
C LYS A 158 -14.59 3.28 -16.07
N TRP A 159 -14.32 2.08 -15.58
CA TRP A 159 -13.07 1.40 -15.85
C TRP A 159 -13.20 0.65 -17.18
N ALA A 160 -12.42 1.07 -18.17
CA ALA A 160 -12.24 0.28 -19.38
C ALA A 160 -11.52 -1.04 -19.07
N SER A 161 -11.76 -2.02 -19.89
CA SER A 161 -11.15 -3.35 -19.84
C SER A 161 -9.62 -3.22 -19.74
N TYR A 162 -9.06 -3.75 -18.67
CA TYR A 162 -7.61 -3.80 -18.46
C TYR A 162 -7.06 -5.00 -19.24
N SER A 163 -6.51 -4.75 -20.40
CA SER A 163 -5.39 -5.54 -20.91
C SER A 163 -4.13 -4.98 -20.27
N GLU A 164 -3.05 -5.74 -20.14
CA GLU A 164 -1.77 -5.24 -19.63
C GLU A 164 -1.27 -4.00 -20.38
N ASP A 165 -1.90 -3.67 -21.50
CA ASP A 165 -1.58 -2.59 -22.44
C ASP A 165 -2.52 -1.36 -22.35
N SER A 166 -3.57 -1.36 -21.50
CA SER A 166 -4.53 -0.24 -21.45
C SER A 166 -4.61 0.42 -20.07
N LEU A 167 -3.93 1.54 -19.93
CA LEU A 167 -3.70 2.25 -18.65
C LEU A 167 -4.37 3.62 -18.53
N TYR A 168 -5.41 3.96 -19.31
CA TYR A 168 -6.02 5.30 -19.19
C TYR A 168 -7.53 5.34 -19.24
N ILE A 169 -8.13 5.98 -18.27
CA ILE A 169 -9.37 6.75 -18.40
C ILE A 169 -9.27 7.99 -17.49
N GLU A 170 -9.50 9.14 -18.11
CA GLU A 170 -9.53 10.45 -17.49
C GLU A 170 -10.65 10.57 -16.44
N ASP A 171 -10.32 11.23 -15.31
CA ASP A 171 -11.26 11.70 -14.31
C ASP A 171 -12.10 12.85 -14.89
N ASN A 172 -13.24 12.55 -15.52
CA ASN A 172 -14.28 13.53 -15.77
C ASN A 172 -15.34 13.43 -14.66
N LEU A 173 -15.09 14.16 -13.59
CA LEU A 173 -16.08 14.43 -12.54
C LEU A 173 -17.11 15.46 -13.06
N ALA A 174 -18.20 15.00 -13.65
CA ALA A 174 -19.38 15.85 -13.80
C ALA A 174 -20.16 15.81 -12.47
N ALA A 175 -20.09 16.88 -11.71
CA ALA A 175 -20.91 17.11 -10.53
C ALA A 175 -22.39 17.19 -10.94
N GLY A 176 -23.14 16.14 -10.70
CA GLY A 176 -24.60 16.15 -10.76
C GLY A 176 -25.16 16.50 -9.37
N GLU A 177 -25.83 17.63 -9.27
CA GLU A 177 -26.52 18.08 -8.06
C GLU A 177 -27.52 17.01 -7.59
N ALA A 178 -27.31 16.45 -6.41
CA ALA A 178 -28.21 15.52 -5.75
C ALA A 178 -29.06 16.27 -4.72
N GLN A 179 -30.33 16.51 -5.04
CA GLN A 179 -31.35 16.78 -4.03
C GLN A 179 -31.73 15.44 -3.39
N GLY A 180 -31.24 15.15 -2.22
CA GLY A 180 -31.51 13.94 -1.46
C GLY A 180 -32.29 14.24 -0.19
N SER A 181 -33.47 13.63 -0.05
CA SER A 181 -34.15 13.47 1.24
C SER A 181 -33.26 12.78 2.23
N ALA A 182 -33.19 13.25 3.49
CA ALA A 182 -32.46 12.64 4.59
C ALA A 182 -33.00 11.23 4.91
N GLY A 183 -32.60 10.24 4.14
CA GLY A 183 -32.81 8.82 4.41
C GLY A 183 -31.62 8.28 5.18
N GLN A 184 -31.86 7.37 6.14
CA GLN A 184 -30.82 6.65 6.85
C GLN A 184 -29.95 5.91 5.82
N TRP A 185 -28.60 6.07 5.91
CA TRP A 185 -27.67 5.36 5.04
C TRP A 185 -27.88 3.85 5.12
N GLN A 186 -27.85 3.18 4.00
CA GLN A 186 -27.92 1.73 3.91
C GLN A 186 -26.74 1.21 3.12
N ALA A 187 -26.09 0.19 3.68
CA ALA A 187 -24.95 -0.45 3.01
C ALA A 187 -25.41 -1.02 1.64
N PRO A 188 -24.67 -0.73 0.56
CA PRO A 188 -24.97 -1.31 -0.74
C PRO A 188 -24.79 -2.84 -0.71
N GLU A 189 -25.54 -3.53 -1.57
CA GLU A 189 -25.40 -4.98 -1.72
C GLU A 189 -23.98 -5.39 -2.15
N PRO A 190 -23.47 -6.54 -1.67
CA PRO A 190 -22.16 -7.04 -2.07
C PRO A 190 -22.09 -7.27 -3.58
N VAL A 191 -21.04 -6.73 -4.24
CA VAL A 191 -20.89 -6.87 -5.68
C VAL A 191 -19.77 -7.86 -6.03
N GLY A 192 -20.13 -8.92 -6.73
CA GLY A 192 -19.21 -9.96 -7.19
C GLY A 192 -18.80 -10.92 -6.07
N GLN A 193 -17.58 -11.46 -6.16
CA GLN A 193 -17.11 -12.48 -5.22
C GLN A 193 -16.43 -11.86 -3.99
N VAL A 194 -17.23 -11.27 -3.10
CA VAL A 194 -16.75 -10.69 -1.85
C VAL A 194 -16.28 -11.79 -0.91
N ARG A 195 -14.98 -11.79 -0.58
CA ARG A 195 -14.35 -12.74 0.33
C ARG A 195 -14.70 -12.45 1.78
N LEU A 196 -14.64 -11.18 2.16
CA LEU A 196 -14.96 -10.67 3.48
C LEU A 196 -15.66 -9.32 3.32
N ARG A 197 -16.73 -9.14 4.06
CA ARG A 197 -17.45 -7.88 4.24
C ARG A 197 -17.39 -7.49 5.70
N ILE A 198 -16.96 -6.26 5.95
CA ILE A 198 -17.00 -5.61 7.26
C ILE A 198 -18.01 -4.47 7.19
N LEU A 199 -18.93 -4.44 8.12
CA LEU A 199 -20.04 -3.48 8.18
C LEU A 199 -20.11 -2.85 9.57
N SER A 200 -20.24 -1.54 9.64
CA SER A 200 -20.59 -0.77 10.82
C SER A 200 -21.91 -0.02 10.59
N GLU A 201 -22.35 0.78 11.57
CA GLU A 201 -23.58 1.58 11.43
C GLU A 201 -23.56 2.56 10.24
N GLY A 202 -22.37 3.11 9.92
CA GLY A 202 -22.22 4.14 8.88
C GLY A 202 -21.22 3.81 7.79
N ALA A 203 -20.64 2.61 7.74
CA ALA A 203 -19.64 2.28 6.72
C ALA A 203 -19.62 0.78 6.38
N VAL A 204 -19.20 0.47 5.15
CA VAL A 204 -18.97 -0.91 4.69
C VAL A 204 -17.66 -1.01 3.92
N ALA A 205 -16.96 -2.12 4.11
CA ALA A 205 -15.76 -2.48 3.36
C ALA A 205 -15.85 -3.92 2.85
N ASP A 206 -15.69 -4.08 1.53
CA ASP A 206 -15.74 -5.36 0.84
C ASP A 206 -14.37 -5.70 0.22
N VAL A 207 -13.74 -6.81 0.63
CA VAL A 207 -12.54 -7.30 -0.05
C VAL A 207 -12.86 -8.41 -1.03
N THR A 208 -12.28 -8.31 -2.22
CA THR A 208 -12.48 -9.26 -3.30
C THR A 208 -11.16 -9.67 -3.91
N GLY A 209 -11.03 -10.95 -4.28
CA GLY A 209 -9.86 -11.51 -4.96
C GLY A 209 -8.53 -11.43 -4.21
N PRO A 210 -8.47 -11.33 -2.85
CA PRO A 210 -7.19 -11.29 -2.16
C PRO A 210 -6.45 -12.61 -2.34
N ASN A 211 -5.12 -12.53 -2.44
CA ASN A 211 -4.25 -13.70 -2.44
C ASN A 211 -4.21 -14.36 -1.05
N ARG A 212 -4.28 -13.55 0.00
CA ARG A 212 -4.35 -13.98 1.40
C ARG A 212 -5.48 -13.24 2.13
N CYS A 213 -6.30 -13.97 2.86
CA CYS A 213 -7.34 -13.48 3.74
C CYS A 213 -7.54 -14.54 4.81
N GLU A 214 -6.95 -14.35 5.99
CA GLU A 214 -6.94 -15.33 7.06
C GLU A 214 -6.92 -14.66 8.43
N LEU A 215 -7.42 -15.34 9.45
CA LEU A 215 -7.21 -14.95 10.85
C LEU A 215 -5.96 -15.65 11.38
N ILE A 216 -5.14 -14.88 12.09
CA ILE A 216 -3.88 -15.32 12.68
C ILE A 216 -3.77 -14.84 14.13
N SER A 217 -2.93 -15.52 14.93
CA SER A 217 -2.57 -15.06 16.26
C SER A 217 -1.57 -13.88 16.19
N ASP A 218 -1.36 -13.19 17.32
CA ASP A 218 -0.34 -12.14 17.42
C ASP A 218 1.06 -12.68 17.16
N GLU A 219 1.40 -13.86 17.65
CA GLU A 219 2.67 -14.54 17.36
C GLU A 219 2.85 -14.77 15.85
N GLN A 220 1.82 -15.26 15.17
CA GLN A 220 1.87 -15.47 13.72
C GLN A 220 2.02 -14.14 12.94
N ARG A 221 1.39 -13.07 13.42
CA ARG A 221 1.58 -11.72 12.88
C ARG A 221 3.03 -11.26 13.02
N LEU A 222 3.61 -11.36 14.21
CA LEU A 222 5.02 -11.03 14.46
C LEU A 222 5.97 -11.83 13.55
N ILE A 223 5.72 -13.12 13.38
CA ILE A 223 6.48 -13.98 12.45
C ILE A 223 6.31 -13.50 11.00
N ALA A 224 5.13 -13.07 10.59
CA ALA A 224 4.91 -12.56 9.24
C ALA A 224 5.64 -11.24 9.00
N GLU A 225 5.56 -10.31 9.95
CA GLU A 225 6.24 -9.02 9.91
C GLU A 225 7.76 -9.16 9.95
N SER A 226 8.31 -10.06 10.77
CA SER A 226 9.76 -10.27 10.89
C SER A 226 10.46 -10.73 9.59
N LYS A 227 9.69 -11.26 8.65
CA LYS A 227 10.18 -11.67 7.32
C LYS A 227 10.28 -10.50 6.34
N LEU A 228 9.71 -9.34 6.68
CA LEU A 228 9.73 -8.16 5.83
C LEU A 228 10.99 -7.32 6.11
N GLY A 229 11.46 -6.66 5.09
CA GLY A 229 12.60 -5.73 5.16
C GLY A 229 12.15 -4.32 5.55
N CYS A 230 12.99 -3.35 5.20
CA CYS A 230 12.70 -1.94 5.44
C CYS A 230 11.45 -1.50 4.66
N ASP A 231 10.46 -0.97 5.35
CA ASP A 231 9.26 -0.40 4.73
C ASP A 231 9.42 1.13 4.63
N PRO A 232 9.48 1.69 3.42
CA PRO A 232 9.63 3.13 3.19
C PRO A 232 8.47 3.98 3.70
N LEU A 233 7.31 3.37 3.94
CA LEU A 233 6.10 4.05 4.40
C LEU A 233 5.84 3.89 5.90
N GLN A 234 6.74 3.25 6.64
CA GLN A 234 6.67 3.29 8.11
C GLN A 234 6.78 4.72 8.60
N PRO A 235 6.05 5.09 9.67
CA PRO A 235 6.18 6.42 10.27
C PRO A 235 7.64 6.77 10.54
N GLY A 236 8.10 7.89 10.00
CA GLY A 236 9.47 8.36 10.17
C GLY A 236 10.55 7.66 9.33
N ALA A 237 10.24 6.68 8.51
CA ALA A 237 11.23 5.87 7.75
C ALA A 237 12.22 6.71 6.92
N SER A 238 11.75 7.82 6.32
CA SER A 238 12.59 8.72 5.53
C SER A 238 13.62 9.51 6.36
N LYS A 239 13.39 9.61 7.67
CA LYS A 239 14.23 10.35 8.64
C LYS A 239 14.99 9.42 9.58
N ASP A 240 14.71 8.12 9.55
CA ASP A 240 15.33 7.11 10.40
C ASP A 240 16.68 6.67 9.84
N PRO A 241 17.81 7.08 10.43
CA PRO A 241 19.14 6.69 9.95
C PRO A 241 19.42 5.19 10.15
N ALA A 242 18.82 4.54 11.14
CA ALA A 242 19.00 3.13 11.40
C ALA A 242 18.32 2.28 10.31
N MET A 243 17.10 2.62 9.93
CA MET A 243 16.39 1.96 8.82
C MET A 243 17.11 2.17 7.49
N ARG A 244 17.59 3.38 7.25
CA ARG A 244 18.39 3.71 6.05
C ARG A 244 19.69 2.89 5.99
N GLU A 245 20.46 2.81 7.08
CA GLU A 245 21.70 2.01 7.12
C GLU A 245 21.39 0.51 6.97
N ARG A 246 20.32 0.04 7.59
CA ARG A 246 19.87 -1.35 7.44
C ARG A 246 19.52 -1.70 5.98
N PHE A 247 18.82 -0.83 5.27
CA PHE A 247 18.59 -1.02 3.83
C PHE A 247 19.89 -1.09 3.05
N ILE A 248 20.84 -0.20 3.35
CA ILE A 248 22.15 -0.18 2.72
C ILE A 248 22.89 -1.51 2.94
N GLU A 249 22.92 -2.01 4.17
CA GLU A 249 23.53 -3.29 4.51
C GLU A 249 22.88 -4.44 3.76
N LEU A 250 21.53 -4.52 3.78
CA LEU A 250 20.78 -5.59 3.12
C LEU A 250 21.06 -5.65 1.62
N VAL A 251 21.12 -4.51 0.94
CA VAL A 251 21.44 -4.44 -0.49
C VAL A 251 22.90 -4.83 -0.73
N ARG A 252 23.84 -4.24 0.02
CA ARG A 252 25.27 -4.41 -0.22
C ARG A 252 25.84 -5.77 0.20
N ALA A 253 25.17 -6.49 1.05
CA ALA A 253 25.52 -7.87 1.40
C ALA A 253 25.33 -8.87 0.24
N ARG A 254 24.69 -8.47 -0.86
CA ARG A 254 24.24 -9.39 -1.91
C ARG A 254 24.87 -9.12 -3.26
N LYS A 255 25.22 -10.22 -3.99
CA LYS A 255 25.79 -10.17 -5.35
C LYS A 255 24.73 -10.10 -6.46
N ARG A 256 23.46 -10.26 -6.12
CA ARG A 256 22.35 -10.19 -7.07
C ARG A 256 22.20 -8.77 -7.65
N PRO A 257 21.62 -8.60 -8.86
CA PRO A 257 21.28 -7.31 -9.44
C PRO A 257 20.38 -6.48 -8.51
N VAL A 258 20.65 -5.18 -8.38
CA VAL A 258 19.88 -4.31 -7.49
C VAL A 258 18.39 -4.23 -7.90
N GLY A 259 18.08 -4.34 -9.20
CA GLY A 259 16.71 -4.43 -9.69
C GLY A 259 15.92 -5.65 -9.19
N GLU A 260 16.62 -6.74 -8.83
CA GLU A 260 16.01 -7.89 -8.16
C GLU A 260 15.91 -7.68 -6.65
N LEU A 261 16.94 -7.07 -6.05
CA LEU A 261 17.03 -6.90 -4.60
C LEU A 261 15.93 -6.01 -4.06
N ILE A 262 15.63 -4.89 -4.73
CA ILE A 262 14.57 -3.98 -4.26
C ILE A 262 13.14 -4.50 -4.51
N MET A 263 12.98 -5.59 -5.27
CA MET A 263 11.71 -6.32 -5.39
C MET A 263 11.53 -7.39 -4.31
N ASP A 264 12.62 -7.75 -3.64
CA ASP A 264 12.62 -8.71 -2.54
C ASP A 264 12.05 -8.06 -1.29
N GLN A 265 10.85 -8.50 -0.89
CA GLN A 265 10.12 -7.91 0.23
C GLN A 265 10.85 -8.07 1.57
N SER A 266 11.85 -8.95 1.66
CA SER A 266 12.75 -9.06 2.81
C SER A 266 13.87 -8.01 2.83
N ILE A 267 13.95 -7.15 1.80
CA ILE A 267 14.91 -6.05 1.69
C ILE A 267 14.18 -4.71 1.70
N ALA A 268 13.20 -4.56 0.79
CA ALA A 268 12.41 -3.34 0.62
C ALA A 268 10.91 -3.73 0.59
N ALA A 269 10.28 -3.71 1.75
CA ALA A 269 8.87 -4.03 1.86
C ALA A 269 8.02 -2.97 1.12
N GLY A 270 6.99 -3.41 0.40
CA GLY A 270 6.10 -2.52 -0.32
C GLY A 270 6.53 -2.18 -1.76
N VAL A 271 7.82 -2.15 -2.06
CA VAL A 271 8.31 -1.83 -3.40
C VAL A 271 7.82 -2.85 -4.42
N GLY A 272 7.23 -2.35 -5.51
CA GLY A 272 6.81 -3.15 -6.64
C GLY A 272 7.48 -2.75 -7.95
N ASN A 273 6.86 -3.15 -9.06
CA ASN A 273 7.50 -3.04 -10.37
C ASN A 273 7.62 -1.59 -10.87
N ILE A 274 6.64 -0.74 -10.53
CA ILE A 274 6.65 0.68 -10.90
C ILE A 274 7.75 1.38 -10.10
N TYR A 275 7.70 1.30 -8.79
CA TYR A 275 8.72 1.93 -7.94
C TYR A 275 10.14 1.38 -8.21
N ARG A 276 10.28 0.08 -8.54
CA ARG A 276 11.57 -0.48 -8.98
C ARG A 276 12.15 0.29 -10.16
N ALA A 277 11.37 0.47 -11.22
CA ALA A 277 11.84 1.12 -12.42
C ALA A 277 12.17 2.60 -12.16
N GLU A 278 11.23 3.32 -11.59
CA GLU A 278 11.28 4.76 -11.39
C GLU A 278 12.34 5.18 -10.36
N ALA A 279 12.45 4.47 -9.23
CA ALA A 279 13.44 4.80 -8.22
C ALA A 279 14.88 4.53 -8.69
N LEU A 280 15.12 3.43 -9.42
CA LEU A 280 16.44 3.17 -10.00
C LEU A 280 16.80 4.20 -11.08
N PHE A 281 15.83 4.69 -11.85
CA PHE A 281 16.04 5.74 -12.83
C PHE A 281 16.45 7.06 -12.16
N LEU A 282 15.67 7.51 -11.17
CA LEU A 282 15.95 8.76 -10.46
C LEU A 282 17.23 8.70 -9.62
N ALA A 283 17.57 7.53 -9.09
CA ALA A 283 18.85 7.32 -8.41
C ALA A 283 20.05 7.21 -9.39
N GLY A 284 19.82 7.08 -10.70
CA GLY A 284 20.85 6.93 -11.72
C GLY A 284 21.60 5.59 -11.63
N ILE A 285 20.90 4.52 -11.20
CA ILE A 285 21.49 3.20 -10.96
C ILE A 285 21.00 2.21 -11.99
N SER A 286 21.96 1.55 -12.69
CA SER A 286 21.62 0.43 -13.56
C SER A 286 21.00 -0.70 -12.77
N PRO A 287 19.80 -1.19 -13.15
CA PRO A 287 19.14 -2.30 -12.46
C PRO A 287 19.94 -3.61 -12.50
N MET A 288 20.89 -3.75 -13.43
CA MET A 288 21.75 -4.92 -13.58
C MET A 288 22.95 -4.89 -12.62
N ARG A 289 23.21 -3.76 -11.97
CA ARG A 289 24.37 -3.63 -11.08
C ARG A 289 24.20 -4.49 -9.85
N ALA A 290 25.24 -5.26 -9.51
CA ALA A 290 25.20 -6.08 -8.30
C ALA A 290 25.19 -5.19 -7.04
N GLY A 291 24.38 -5.55 -6.05
CA GLY A 291 24.20 -4.76 -4.83
C GLY A 291 25.52 -4.49 -4.11
N ASN A 292 26.39 -5.51 -3.98
CA ASN A 292 27.68 -5.39 -3.34
C ASN A 292 28.72 -4.52 -4.11
N ARG A 293 28.43 -4.13 -5.35
CA ARG A 293 29.25 -3.21 -6.15
C ARG A 293 28.77 -1.76 -6.11
N LEU A 294 27.69 -1.47 -5.39
CA LEU A 294 27.21 -0.13 -5.14
C LEU A 294 27.89 0.48 -3.92
N SER A 295 28.22 1.76 -3.98
CA SER A 295 28.69 2.50 -2.80
C SER A 295 27.54 2.73 -1.80
N LYS A 296 27.87 2.90 -0.50
CA LYS A 296 26.91 3.28 0.53
C LYS A 296 26.09 4.51 0.11
N ALA A 297 26.73 5.53 -0.43
CA ALA A 297 26.08 6.77 -0.86
C ALA A 297 25.04 6.53 -1.99
N ARG A 298 25.35 5.66 -2.96
CA ARG A 298 24.41 5.34 -4.04
C ARG A 298 23.18 4.56 -3.53
N VAL A 299 23.41 3.58 -2.65
CA VAL A 299 22.30 2.80 -2.07
C VAL A 299 21.47 3.67 -1.12
N GLY A 300 22.11 4.54 -0.34
CA GLY A 300 21.40 5.49 0.51
C GLY A 300 20.53 6.45 -0.31
N ARG A 301 21.06 7.02 -1.42
CA ARG A 301 20.25 7.83 -2.35
C ARG A 301 19.07 7.03 -2.92
N LEU A 302 19.25 5.76 -3.24
CA LEU A 302 18.16 4.91 -3.71
C LEU A 302 17.05 4.78 -2.65
N TRP A 303 17.42 4.59 -1.39
CA TRP A 303 16.46 4.59 -0.27
C TRP A 303 15.70 5.89 -0.17
N ASP A 304 16.41 7.02 -0.20
CA ASP A 304 15.80 8.35 -0.09
C ASP A 304 14.77 8.58 -1.22
N VAL A 305 15.10 8.18 -2.46
CA VAL A 305 14.19 8.24 -3.61
C VAL A 305 12.99 7.31 -3.46
N ILE A 306 13.18 6.08 -2.98
CA ILE A 306 12.06 5.15 -2.73
C ILE A 306 11.08 5.75 -1.72
N CYS A 307 11.59 6.29 -0.60
CA CYS A 307 10.75 6.95 0.40
C CYS A 307 9.99 8.14 -0.20
N GLU A 308 10.67 9.02 -0.94
CA GLU A 308 10.06 10.17 -1.62
C GLU A 308 8.89 9.74 -2.52
N LEU A 309 9.14 8.80 -3.43
CA LEU A 309 8.16 8.37 -4.42
C LEU A 309 6.96 7.65 -3.77
N MET A 310 7.21 6.78 -2.81
CA MET A 310 6.13 6.02 -2.17
C MET A 310 5.28 6.91 -1.26
N THR A 311 5.89 7.85 -0.52
CA THR A 311 5.15 8.85 0.27
C THR A 311 4.27 9.71 -0.64
N ARG A 312 4.81 10.21 -1.76
CA ARG A 312 4.03 10.95 -2.75
C ARG A 312 2.87 10.12 -3.30
N GLY A 313 3.09 8.84 -3.64
CA GLY A 313 2.04 7.95 -4.13
C GLY A 313 0.92 7.73 -3.10
N LEU A 314 1.28 7.65 -1.81
CA LEU A 314 0.33 7.58 -0.71
C LEU A 314 -0.51 8.86 -0.60
N GLU A 315 0.13 10.04 -0.64
CA GLU A 315 -0.52 11.34 -0.49
C GLU A 315 -1.49 11.64 -1.63
N ILE A 316 -1.08 11.44 -2.88
CA ILE A 316 -1.91 11.75 -4.05
C ILE A 316 -2.88 10.62 -4.44
N GLY A 317 -2.76 9.47 -3.78
CA GLY A 317 -3.64 8.32 -4.01
C GLY A 317 -3.36 7.51 -5.28
N ARG A 318 -2.28 7.80 -6.00
CA ARG A 318 -1.86 7.08 -7.21
C ARG A 318 -0.35 7.16 -7.39
N ILE A 319 0.23 6.19 -8.10
CA ILE A 319 1.66 6.23 -8.43
C ILE A 319 1.89 7.20 -9.58
N ASP A 320 2.50 8.33 -9.23
CA ASP A 320 2.87 9.40 -10.15
C ASP A 320 4.27 9.89 -9.75
N THR A 321 5.26 9.59 -10.60
CA THR A 321 6.67 9.74 -10.24
C THR A 321 7.34 10.93 -10.91
N ILE A 322 6.73 11.51 -11.97
CA ILE A 322 7.30 12.67 -12.66
C ILE A 322 7.21 13.88 -11.72
N ARG A 323 8.35 14.54 -11.55
CA ARG A 323 8.42 15.76 -10.78
C ARG A 323 7.83 16.94 -11.59
N PRO A 324 7.24 17.95 -10.94
CA PRO A 324 6.63 19.07 -11.63
C PRO A 324 7.56 19.76 -12.66
N GLU A 325 8.84 19.90 -12.31
CA GLU A 325 9.86 20.51 -13.18
C GLU A 325 10.22 19.68 -14.41
N ASP A 326 9.86 18.40 -14.43
CA ASP A 326 10.12 17.47 -15.53
C ASP A 326 8.88 17.14 -16.36
N GLN A 327 7.72 17.65 -15.94
CA GLN A 327 6.45 17.39 -16.60
C GLN A 327 6.45 18.03 -18.00
N PRO A 328 6.31 17.26 -19.08
CA PRO A 328 6.20 17.85 -20.42
C PRO A 328 4.82 18.47 -20.62
N GLU A 329 4.81 19.66 -21.25
CA GLU A 329 3.58 20.34 -21.66
C GLU A 329 3.68 20.80 -23.11
N PRO A 330 2.85 20.26 -24.02
CA PRO A 330 1.89 19.18 -23.80
C PRO A 330 2.54 17.80 -23.66
N ILE A 331 1.81 16.83 -23.11
CA ILE A 331 2.22 15.43 -23.12
C ILE A 331 2.24 14.98 -24.60
N PRO A 332 3.35 14.38 -25.08
CA PRO A 332 3.44 13.92 -26.46
C PRO A 332 2.36 12.89 -26.80
N GLU A 333 1.72 13.04 -27.97
CA GLU A 333 0.74 12.08 -28.47
C GLU A 333 1.35 10.66 -28.54
N GLY A 334 0.62 9.67 -28.05
CA GLY A 334 1.05 8.27 -28.01
C GLY A 334 2.12 7.96 -26.96
N ASP A 335 2.31 8.83 -25.96
CA ASP A 335 3.19 8.60 -24.79
C ASP A 335 2.50 9.08 -23.51
N GLU A 336 1.29 8.58 -23.29
CA GLU A 336 0.43 8.94 -22.15
C GLU A 336 1.09 8.57 -20.80
N GLU A 337 1.94 7.51 -20.80
CA GLU A 337 2.74 7.13 -19.64
C GLU A 337 3.66 8.25 -19.16
N LEU A 338 4.12 9.12 -20.06
CA LEU A 338 4.95 10.27 -19.72
C LEU A 338 4.22 11.32 -18.87
N GLY A 339 2.90 11.27 -18.82
CA GLY A 339 2.12 12.05 -17.86
C GLY A 339 2.29 11.59 -16.41
N ARG A 340 2.82 10.38 -16.17
CA ARG A 340 2.92 9.75 -14.85
C ARG A 340 4.30 9.21 -14.49
N TRP A 341 5.03 8.61 -15.45
CA TRP A 341 6.27 7.87 -15.22
C TRP A 341 7.39 8.27 -16.15
N TYR A 342 8.62 8.27 -15.66
CA TYR A 342 9.81 8.56 -16.47
C TYR A 342 10.11 7.45 -17.48
N ILE A 343 10.02 6.19 -17.06
CA ILE A 343 10.45 5.05 -17.89
C ILE A 343 9.50 3.84 -17.86
N TYR A 344 8.68 3.71 -16.82
CA TYR A 344 7.79 2.55 -16.67
C TYR A 344 6.80 2.48 -17.83
N HIS A 345 6.67 1.30 -18.48
CA HIS A 345 5.90 1.04 -19.71
C HIS A 345 6.27 1.91 -20.94
N ARG A 346 7.36 2.64 -20.90
CA ARG A 346 7.79 3.51 -22.02
C ARG A 346 8.90 2.91 -22.88
N SER A 347 8.95 1.59 -23.04
CA SER A 347 9.90 0.89 -23.92
C SER A 347 9.81 1.39 -25.35
N GLY A 348 10.96 1.66 -25.97
CA GLY A 348 11.03 2.21 -27.34
C GLY A 348 10.81 3.72 -27.44
N ARG A 349 10.35 4.39 -26.37
CA ARG A 349 10.18 5.85 -26.31
C ARG A 349 11.48 6.55 -25.91
N PRO A 350 11.65 7.84 -26.25
CA PRO A 350 12.81 8.61 -25.81
C PRO A 350 12.76 8.89 -24.31
N CYS A 351 13.89 8.79 -23.65
CA CYS A 351 14.06 9.23 -22.26
C CYS A 351 13.91 10.74 -22.14
N ILE A 352 13.07 11.23 -21.25
CA ILE A 352 12.80 12.66 -21.05
C ILE A 352 14.06 13.45 -20.64
N LYS A 353 15.02 12.80 -19.96
CA LYS A 353 16.25 13.46 -19.49
C LYS A 353 17.35 13.52 -20.54
N CYS A 354 17.46 12.55 -21.44
CA CYS A 354 18.61 12.46 -22.34
C CYS A 354 18.30 12.02 -23.77
N GLY A 355 17.04 11.77 -24.12
CA GLY A 355 16.61 11.37 -25.47
C GLY A 355 16.95 9.92 -25.85
N THR A 356 17.76 9.19 -25.06
CA THR A 356 18.10 7.80 -25.36
C THR A 356 16.85 6.92 -25.29
N THR A 357 16.69 6.00 -26.23
CA THR A 357 15.57 5.05 -26.27
C THR A 357 15.53 4.19 -24.99
N ILE A 358 14.38 4.16 -24.32
CA ILE A 358 14.16 3.34 -23.13
C ILE A 358 14.16 1.87 -23.52
N SER A 359 14.97 1.09 -22.81
CA SER A 359 15.17 -0.34 -23.02
C SER A 359 14.24 -1.14 -22.10
N GLU A 360 13.96 -2.39 -22.51
CA GLU A 360 13.14 -3.33 -21.77
C GLU A 360 13.75 -4.73 -21.80
N LYS A 361 13.56 -5.47 -20.70
CA LYS A 361 13.76 -6.93 -20.64
C LYS A 361 12.94 -7.57 -19.52
N LEU A 362 12.84 -8.88 -19.52
CA LEU A 362 12.30 -9.64 -18.38
C LEU A 362 13.38 -9.78 -17.29
N MET A 363 12.97 -9.49 -16.02
CA MET A 363 13.73 -9.76 -14.82
C MET A 363 12.78 -10.35 -13.78
N GLN A 364 13.02 -11.59 -13.33
CA GLN A 364 12.13 -12.33 -12.43
C GLN A 364 10.68 -12.39 -12.94
N ASN A 365 10.49 -12.72 -14.22
CA ASN A 365 9.20 -12.79 -14.92
C ASN A 365 8.38 -11.50 -14.92
N ARG A 366 9.03 -10.32 -14.72
CA ARG A 366 8.41 -9.01 -14.78
C ARG A 366 9.13 -8.12 -15.78
N ARG A 367 8.40 -7.31 -16.52
CA ARG A 367 8.98 -6.32 -17.43
C ARG A 367 9.78 -5.30 -16.62
N LEU A 368 11.03 -5.13 -16.96
CA LEU A 368 11.95 -4.15 -16.41
C LEU A 368 12.27 -3.13 -17.48
N PHE A 369 12.15 -1.85 -17.13
CA PHE A 369 12.43 -0.72 -18.00
C PHE A 369 13.64 0.04 -17.46
N TRP A 370 14.51 0.56 -18.33
CA TRP A 370 15.64 1.40 -17.93
C TRP A 370 16.15 2.25 -19.09
N CYS A 371 16.78 3.38 -18.77
CA CYS A 371 17.55 4.18 -19.69
C CYS A 371 19.05 3.84 -19.59
N SER A 372 19.64 3.29 -20.66
CA SER A 372 21.06 2.84 -20.63
C SER A 372 22.05 3.99 -20.48
N ASN A 373 21.66 5.22 -20.79
CA ASN A 373 22.52 6.41 -20.65
C ASN A 373 22.43 7.03 -19.24
N CYS A 374 21.20 7.14 -18.67
CA CYS A 374 21.01 7.77 -17.36
C CYS A 374 21.38 6.84 -16.19
N GLN A 375 21.37 5.52 -16.40
CA GLN A 375 21.53 4.51 -15.33
C GLN A 375 22.81 3.71 -15.51
N ASN A 376 23.86 4.05 -14.74
CA ASN A 376 25.21 3.50 -14.81
C ASN A 376 25.56 2.58 -13.63
#